data_a6cb71d74d8688712b17af49f5cf56a6
#
_entry.id   a6cb71d74d8688712b17af49f5cf56a6
#
_cell.length_a   1.000
_cell.length_b   1.000
_cell.length_c   1.000
_cell.angle_alpha   90.00
_cell.angle_beta   90.00
_cell.angle_gamma   90.00
#
_symmetry.space_group_name_H-M   'P 1'
#
loop_
_entity.id
_entity.type
_entity.pdbx_description
1 polymer ?
#
loop_
_entity_poly.entity_id
_entity_poly.type
_entity_poly.pdbx_seq_one_letter_code
_entity_poly.pdbx_strand_id
1 'polypeptide(L)'
;METPYIRMFSFFIPAGETPEIYKEQVFERLQRMADYAEKENVVLLHENEKEIYGDNALRCLEIMQQFYGEHFKAVFDFANFVQCRQDTKEAYELLKPYIAYIHIKDAKADSGMVVPAGYGDGHVKEILKTLLGSGYEGFLSLEPHLTEFTGFGSLEQNGELENRKMSGEEAYTMAYTALKDILDSLLQEDEEVHR
;
A
#
# COMPACT_ATOMS: atom_id res chain seq x y z
N MET A 1 15.80 2.88 16.86
CA MET A 1 14.35 2.98 16.70
C MET A 1 13.74 1.72 17.33
N GLU A 2 12.76 1.88 18.19
CA GLU A 2 12.12 0.74 18.88
C GLU A 2 10.80 0.35 18.19
N THR A 3 10.82 0.23 16.85
CA THR A 3 9.67 -0.29 16.12
C THR A 3 9.89 -1.76 15.77
N PRO A 4 8.91 -2.64 16.00
CA PRO A 4 9.00 -4.03 15.57
C PRO A 4 8.75 -4.21 14.08
N TYR A 5 8.26 -3.19 13.37
CA TYR A 5 7.82 -3.27 11.99
C TYR A 5 8.91 -2.92 10.99
N ILE A 6 9.08 -3.76 9.99
CA ILE A 6 9.99 -3.56 8.86
C ILE A 6 9.18 -3.68 7.57
N ARG A 7 8.93 -2.56 6.88
CA ARG A 7 8.28 -2.56 5.57
C ARG A 7 9.24 -3.17 4.53
N MET A 8 8.70 -4.04 3.68
CA MET A 8 9.46 -4.69 2.62
C MET A 8 8.59 -4.95 1.39
N PHE A 9 9.23 -5.11 0.27
CA PHE A 9 8.65 -5.65 -0.97
C PHE A 9 9.01 -7.13 -1.13
N SER A 10 8.29 -7.83 -1.99
CA SER A 10 8.80 -9.06 -2.58
C SER A 10 9.92 -8.72 -3.59
N PHE A 11 10.06 -9.43 -4.68
CA PHE A 11 11.21 -9.21 -5.57
C PHE A 11 10.73 -8.72 -6.93
N PHE A 12 11.48 -7.76 -7.50
CA PHE A 12 11.24 -7.27 -8.85
C PHE A 12 11.33 -8.38 -9.86
N ILE A 13 10.37 -8.39 -10.79
CA ILE A 13 10.32 -9.32 -11.92
C ILE A 13 11.01 -8.63 -13.12
N PRO A 14 11.89 -9.31 -13.86
CA PRO A 14 12.49 -8.73 -15.04
C PRO A 14 11.43 -8.25 -16.05
N ALA A 15 11.65 -7.09 -16.63
CA ALA A 15 10.71 -6.49 -17.58
C ALA A 15 10.37 -7.46 -18.73
N GLY A 16 9.08 -7.65 -18.98
CA GLY A 16 8.57 -8.54 -20.03
C GLY A 16 8.52 -10.03 -19.66
N GLU A 17 8.97 -10.39 -18.46
CA GLU A 17 8.89 -11.76 -17.97
C GLU A 17 7.55 -12.02 -17.24
N THR A 18 7.14 -13.27 -17.20
CA THR A 18 5.92 -13.71 -16.52
C THR A 18 6.21 -13.97 -15.04
N PRO A 19 5.54 -13.26 -14.10
CA PRO A 19 5.83 -13.39 -12.67
C PRO A 19 5.77 -14.83 -12.13
N GLU A 20 4.88 -15.64 -12.65
CA GLU A 20 4.65 -17.02 -12.23
C GLU A 20 5.89 -17.92 -12.39
N ILE A 21 6.78 -17.61 -13.33
CA ILE A 21 8.05 -18.33 -13.53
C ILE A 21 8.97 -18.17 -12.31
N TYR A 22 8.86 -17.04 -11.63
CA TYR A 22 9.71 -16.69 -10.49
C TYR A 22 9.10 -17.06 -9.14
N LYS A 23 7.87 -17.58 -9.11
CA LYS A 23 7.14 -17.86 -7.88
C LYS A 23 7.95 -18.66 -6.87
N GLU A 24 8.49 -19.79 -7.28
CA GLU A 24 9.28 -20.67 -6.38
C GLU A 24 10.47 -19.94 -5.79
N GLN A 25 11.22 -19.20 -6.63
CA GLN A 25 12.38 -18.44 -6.18
C GLN A 25 12.00 -17.29 -5.24
N VAL A 26 10.88 -16.59 -5.51
CA VAL A 26 10.35 -15.54 -4.65
C VAL A 26 9.98 -16.12 -3.29
N PHE A 27 9.25 -17.23 -3.27
CA PHE A 27 8.77 -17.87 -2.06
C PHE A 27 9.91 -18.44 -1.22
N GLU A 28 10.94 -19.05 -1.84
CA GLU A 28 12.14 -19.49 -1.14
C GLU A 28 12.85 -18.33 -0.43
N ARG A 29 12.98 -17.19 -1.11
CA ARG A 29 13.61 -16.01 -0.54
C ARG A 29 12.77 -15.37 0.58
N LEU A 30 11.45 -15.30 0.39
CA LEU A 30 10.52 -14.78 1.42
C LEU A 30 10.53 -15.69 2.65
N GLN A 31 10.59 -17.02 2.48
CA GLN A 31 10.71 -17.97 3.60
C GLN A 31 11.94 -17.66 4.45
N ARG A 32 13.09 -17.48 3.81
CA ARG A 32 14.34 -17.14 4.53
C ARG A 32 14.23 -15.82 5.29
N MET A 33 13.52 -14.83 4.72
CA MET A 33 13.29 -13.54 5.39
C MET A 33 12.33 -13.71 6.57
N ALA A 34 11.25 -14.49 6.39
CA ALA A 34 10.28 -14.78 7.45
C ALA A 34 10.93 -15.53 8.63
N ASP A 35 11.73 -16.56 8.35
CA ASP A 35 12.47 -17.31 9.36
C ASP A 35 13.43 -16.41 10.16
N TYR A 36 14.05 -15.43 9.47
CA TYR A 36 14.94 -14.48 10.13
C TYR A 36 14.16 -13.46 10.97
N ALA A 37 13.02 -12.98 10.46
CA ALA A 37 12.14 -12.05 11.18
C ALA A 37 11.61 -12.67 12.48
N GLU A 38 11.17 -13.91 12.44
CA GLU A 38 10.75 -14.68 13.63
C GLU A 38 11.88 -14.77 14.66
N LYS A 39 13.09 -15.13 14.20
CA LYS A 39 14.26 -15.24 15.08
C LYS A 39 14.64 -13.92 15.76
N GLU A 40 14.54 -12.81 15.03
CA GLU A 40 14.88 -11.46 15.52
C GLU A 40 13.68 -10.75 16.20
N ASN A 41 12.53 -11.42 16.30
CA ASN A 41 11.30 -10.88 16.87
C ASN A 41 10.86 -9.55 16.25
N VAL A 42 10.90 -9.49 14.92
CA VAL A 42 10.40 -8.35 14.12
C VAL A 42 9.25 -8.80 13.22
N VAL A 43 8.45 -7.86 12.76
CA VAL A 43 7.32 -8.10 11.85
C VAL A 43 7.64 -7.55 10.48
N LEU A 44 7.70 -8.41 9.49
CA LEU A 44 7.77 -8.00 8.09
C LEU A 44 6.40 -7.53 7.61
N LEU A 45 6.37 -6.36 7.03
CA LEU A 45 5.19 -5.75 6.44
C LEU A 45 5.36 -5.75 4.92
N HIS A 46 4.78 -6.75 4.24
CA HIS A 46 4.83 -6.85 2.78
C HIS A 46 3.86 -5.86 2.16
N GLU A 47 4.37 -4.94 1.36
CA GLU A 47 3.61 -3.96 0.61
C GLU A 47 3.42 -4.42 -0.84
N ASN A 48 2.21 -4.22 -1.37
CA ASN A 48 1.95 -4.35 -2.81
C ASN A 48 2.62 -3.21 -3.57
N GLU A 49 3.34 -3.54 -4.65
CA GLU A 49 4.05 -2.56 -5.47
C GLU A 49 4.11 -3.03 -6.92
N LYS A 50 4.19 -2.10 -7.86
CA LYS A 50 4.36 -2.42 -9.29
C LYS A 50 5.69 -3.14 -9.56
N GLU A 51 5.70 -3.95 -10.61
CA GLU A 51 6.89 -4.66 -11.11
C GLU A 51 7.47 -5.73 -10.16
N ILE A 52 6.88 -5.96 -9.00
CA ILE A 52 7.26 -7.05 -8.10
C ILE A 52 6.32 -8.25 -8.23
N TYR A 53 6.65 -9.39 -7.63
CA TYR A 53 5.74 -10.54 -7.62
C TYR A 53 4.37 -10.21 -6.99
N GLY A 54 4.33 -9.38 -5.96
CA GLY A 54 3.12 -8.93 -5.26
C GLY A 54 2.53 -7.62 -5.83
N ASP A 55 2.38 -7.50 -7.14
CA ASP A 55 1.85 -6.31 -7.81
C ASP A 55 0.32 -6.28 -7.92
N ASN A 56 -0.34 -7.42 -7.76
CA ASN A 56 -1.79 -7.53 -7.78
C ASN A 56 -2.34 -8.31 -6.58
N ALA A 57 -3.65 -8.22 -6.37
CA ALA A 57 -4.31 -8.79 -5.21
C ALA A 57 -4.16 -10.31 -5.11
N LEU A 58 -4.19 -11.03 -6.22
CA LEU A 58 -4.07 -12.50 -6.21
C LEU A 58 -2.67 -12.95 -5.79
N ARG A 59 -1.62 -12.32 -6.33
CA ARG A 59 -0.25 -12.65 -5.94
C ARG A 59 0.07 -12.20 -4.52
N CYS A 60 -0.47 -11.07 -4.07
CA CYS A 60 -0.41 -10.68 -2.65
C CYS A 60 -1.10 -11.71 -1.76
N LEU A 61 -2.28 -12.20 -2.17
CA LEU A 61 -3.00 -13.24 -1.43
C LEU A 61 -2.19 -14.55 -1.34
N GLU A 62 -1.56 -14.98 -2.43
CA GLU A 62 -0.68 -16.16 -2.42
C GLU A 62 0.46 -16.03 -1.41
N ILE A 63 1.10 -14.83 -1.36
CA ILE A 63 2.14 -14.53 -0.37
C ILE A 63 1.55 -14.61 1.05
N MET A 64 0.40 -13.97 1.28
CA MET A 64 -0.22 -13.97 2.61
C MET A 64 -0.67 -15.37 3.02
N GLN A 65 -1.24 -16.16 2.14
CA GLN A 65 -1.65 -17.55 2.46
C GLN A 65 -0.47 -18.43 2.88
N GLN A 66 0.73 -18.14 2.41
CA GLN A 66 1.93 -18.90 2.75
C GLN A 66 2.62 -18.39 4.02
N PHE A 67 2.70 -17.07 4.19
CA PHE A 67 3.61 -16.47 5.19
C PHE A 67 2.89 -15.74 6.33
N TYR A 68 1.58 -15.43 6.21
CA TYR A 68 0.88 -14.65 7.23
C TYR A 68 0.96 -15.29 8.61
N GLY A 69 1.33 -14.46 9.58
CA GLY A 69 1.47 -14.88 10.97
C GLY A 69 1.88 -13.71 11.87
N GLU A 70 2.42 -14.06 13.03
CA GLU A 70 2.88 -13.06 14.00
C GLU A 70 3.94 -12.14 13.42
N HIS A 71 4.85 -12.69 12.61
CA HIS A 71 6.03 -12.00 12.07
C HIS A 71 5.94 -11.62 10.58
N PHE A 72 4.78 -11.83 9.93
CA PHE A 72 4.59 -11.45 8.52
C PHE A 72 3.16 -11.01 8.26
N LYS A 73 2.97 -9.77 7.80
CA LYS A 73 1.66 -9.16 7.59
C LYS A 73 1.64 -8.30 6.31
N ALA A 74 0.45 -7.87 5.90
CA ALA A 74 0.28 -7.04 4.72
C ALA A 74 0.27 -5.54 5.07
N VAL A 75 0.90 -4.75 4.20
CA VAL A 75 0.60 -3.34 3.99
C VAL A 75 -0.33 -3.23 2.80
N PHE A 76 -1.35 -2.40 2.88
CA PHE A 76 -2.23 -2.10 1.77
C PHE A 76 -1.96 -0.67 1.28
N ASP A 77 -1.48 -0.54 0.04
CA ASP A 77 -1.30 0.73 -0.65
C ASP A 77 -2.32 0.85 -1.78
N PHE A 78 -3.14 1.88 -1.73
CA PHE A 78 -4.21 2.11 -2.69
C PHE A 78 -3.67 2.48 -4.07
N ALA A 79 -2.72 3.44 -4.13
CA ALA A 79 -2.19 3.96 -5.38
C ALA A 79 -1.45 2.90 -6.17
N ASN A 80 -0.66 2.06 -5.49
CA ASN A 80 0.08 0.99 -6.13
C ASN A 80 -0.85 -0.03 -6.80
N PHE A 81 -2.00 -0.36 -6.19
CA PHE A 81 -3.02 -1.19 -6.84
C PHE A 81 -3.64 -0.49 -8.05
N VAL A 82 -4.01 0.80 -7.92
CA VAL A 82 -4.56 1.58 -9.05
C VAL A 82 -3.57 1.62 -10.22
N GLN A 83 -2.28 1.86 -9.96
CA GLN A 83 -1.22 1.86 -10.98
C GLN A 83 -1.04 0.50 -11.65
N CYS A 84 -1.32 -0.59 -10.94
CA CYS A 84 -1.35 -1.96 -11.49
C CYS A 84 -2.69 -2.32 -12.14
N ARG A 85 -3.62 -1.37 -12.30
CA ARG A 85 -4.97 -1.58 -12.83
C ARG A 85 -5.78 -2.63 -12.06
N GLN A 86 -5.50 -2.76 -10.78
CA GLN A 86 -6.25 -3.60 -9.86
C GLN A 86 -7.37 -2.79 -9.23
N ASP A 87 -8.58 -3.31 -9.24
CA ASP A 87 -9.68 -2.75 -8.43
C ASP A 87 -9.35 -2.87 -6.94
N THR A 88 -9.34 -1.73 -6.26
CA THR A 88 -8.91 -1.65 -4.85
C THR A 88 -9.93 -2.24 -3.89
N LYS A 89 -11.23 -2.23 -4.24
CA LYS A 89 -12.28 -2.86 -3.42
C LYS A 89 -12.16 -4.39 -3.48
N GLU A 90 -11.94 -4.93 -4.67
CA GLU A 90 -11.68 -6.37 -4.83
C GLU A 90 -10.40 -6.78 -4.09
N ALA A 91 -9.33 -5.97 -4.23
CA ALA A 91 -8.08 -6.21 -3.50
C ALA A 91 -8.29 -6.17 -1.99
N TYR A 92 -9.03 -5.19 -1.49
CA TYR A 92 -9.35 -5.08 -0.07
C TYR A 92 -10.13 -6.29 0.44
N GLU A 93 -11.18 -6.73 -0.26
CA GLU A 93 -11.97 -7.89 0.14
C GLU A 93 -11.13 -9.17 0.26
N LEU A 94 -10.15 -9.35 -0.64
CA LEU A 94 -9.25 -10.49 -0.60
C LEU A 94 -8.22 -10.39 0.53
N LEU A 95 -7.72 -9.20 0.80
CA LEU A 95 -6.55 -9.00 1.67
C LEU A 95 -6.90 -8.52 3.08
N LYS A 96 -8.12 -8.06 3.35
CA LYS A 96 -8.54 -7.49 4.64
C LYS A 96 -8.17 -8.33 5.88
N PRO A 97 -8.16 -9.69 5.86
CA PRO A 97 -7.77 -10.47 7.04
C PRO A 97 -6.27 -10.38 7.36
N TYR A 98 -5.45 -9.92 6.43
CA TYR A 98 -3.99 -9.90 6.51
C TYR A 98 -3.41 -8.52 6.75
N ILE A 99 -4.23 -7.45 6.59
CA ILE A 99 -3.80 -6.06 6.65
C ILE A 99 -3.48 -5.68 8.10
N ALA A 100 -2.25 -5.23 8.33
CA ALA A 100 -1.82 -4.67 9.60
C ALA A 100 -1.37 -3.21 9.50
N TYR A 101 -1.22 -2.68 8.28
CA TYR A 101 -0.71 -1.35 8.02
C TYR A 101 -1.30 -0.80 6.73
N ILE A 102 -1.56 0.49 6.68
CA ILE A 102 -2.10 1.16 5.48
C ILE A 102 -1.15 2.29 5.05
N HIS A 103 -0.79 2.30 3.78
CA HIS A 103 -0.19 3.46 3.14
C HIS A 103 -1.27 4.29 2.47
N ILE A 104 -1.33 5.56 2.86
CA ILE A 104 -2.30 6.53 2.33
C ILE A 104 -1.69 7.30 1.18
N LYS A 105 -2.03 6.85 0.00
CA LYS A 105 -1.67 7.42 -1.29
C LYS A 105 -2.78 7.05 -2.27
N ASP A 106 -3.12 7.91 -3.20
CA ASP A 106 -4.15 7.63 -4.21
C ASP A 106 -3.60 7.90 -5.61
N ALA A 107 -4.21 7.36 -6.64
CA ALA A 107 -3.77 7.55 -8.01
C ALA A 107 -4.95 7.59 -8.99
N LYS A 108 -4.73 8.19 -10.17
CA LYS A 108 -5.64 8.14 -11.30
C LYS A 108 -5.42 6.88 -12.12
N ALA A 109 -6.48 6.14 -12.42
CA ALA A 109 -6.41 4.88 -13.15
C ALA A 109 -6.00 5.07 -14.63
N ASP A 110 -6.34 6.20 -15.23
CA ASP A 110 -6.04 6.51 -16.63
C ASP A 110 -4.58 6.87 -16.88
N SER A 111 -3.95 7.56 -15.93
CA SER A 111 -2.59 8.10 -16.07
C SER A 111 -1.57 7.46 -15.11
N GLY A 112 -2.01 6.79 -14.05
CA GLY A 112 -1.16 6.32 -12.96
C GLY A 112 -0.63 7.45 -12.07
N MET A 113 -1.07 8.71 -12.32
CA MET A 113 -0.60 9.88 -11.59
C MET A 113 -1.06 9.82 -10.14
N VAL A 114 -0.10 9.96 -9.21
CA VAL A 114 -0.37 10.04 -7.78
C VAL A 114 -1.07 11.36 -7.44
N VAL A 115 -2.11 11.25 -6.63
CA VAL A 115 -2.95 12.37 -6.17
C VAL A 115 -3.21 12.23 -4.66
N PRO A 116 -3.64 13.31 -3.97
CA PRO A 116 -4.05 13.19 -2.56
C PRO A 116 -5.19 12.17 -2.38
N ALA A 117 -5.26 11.56 -1.21
CA ALA A 117 -6.28 10.57 -0.87
C ALA A 117 -7.70 11.08 -1.14
N GLY A 118 -8.53 10.27 -1.81
CA GLY A 118 -9.90 10.60 -2.19
C GLY A 118 -10.04 11.42 -3.48
N TYR A 119 -8.92 11.81 -4.11
CA TYR A 119 -8.93 12.51 -5.39
C TYR A 119 -8.60 11.59 -6.57
N GLY A 120 -8.30 10.32 -6.31
CA GLY A 120 -8.01 9.29 -7.29
C GLY A 120 -9.13 8.26 -7.44
N ASP A 121 -8.73 7.10 -7.93
CA ASP A 121 -9.60 5.96 -8.20
C ASP A 121 -9.40 4.81 -7.21
N GLY A 122 -8.66 5.08 -6.10
CA GLY A 122 -8.33 4.08 -5.07
C GLY A 122 -9.44 3.76 -4.08
N HIS A 123 -10.62 4.39 -4.18
CA HIS A 123 -11.77 4.20 -3.27
C HIS A 123 -11.41 4.38 -1.79
N VAL A 124 -10.47 5.28 -1.49
CA VAL A 124 -9.84 5.42 -0.17
C VAL A 124 -10.88 5.62 0.93
N LYS A 125 -11.82 6.56 0.77
CA LYS A 125 -12.85 6.85 1.79
C LYS A 125 -13.72 5.62 2.09
N GLU A 126 -14.17 4.91 1.06
CA GLU A 126 -15.07 3.76 1.21
C GLU A 126 -14.39 2.59 1.92
N ILE A 127 -13.14 2.32 1.54
CA ILE A 127 -12.34 1.26 2.16
C ILE A 127 -12.00 1.62 3.59
N LEU A 128 -11.58 2.86 3.88
CA LEU A 128 -11.31 3.31 5.24
C LEU A 128 -12.55 3.25 6.12
N LYS A 129 -13.75 3.59 5.60
CA LYS A 129 -15.01 3.44 6.31
C LYS A 129 -15.23 1.99 6.77
N THR A 130 -15.05 1.04 5.86
CA THR A 130 -15.22 -0.39 6.16
C THR A 130 -14.14 -0.89 7.13
N LEU A 131 -12.90 -0.50 6.91
CA LEU A 131 -11.76 -0.90 7.73
C LEU A 131 -11.89 -0.41 9.18
N LEU A 132 -12.14 0.88 9.36
CA LEU A 132 -12.31 1.49 10.70
C LEU A 132 -13.56 0.96 11.40
N GLY A 133 -14.67 0.79 10.66
CA GLY A 133 -15.90 0.18 11.18
C GLY A 133 -15.72 -1.29 11.60
N SER A 134 -14.70 -1.98 11.11
CA SER A 134 -14.33 -3.34 11.56
C SER A 134 -13.44 -3.36 12.80
N GLY A 135 -13.10 -2.22 13.38
CA GLY A 135 -12.26 -2.10 14.57
C GLY A 135 -10.76 -2.09 14.28
N TYR A 136 -10.34 -1.63 13.10
CA TYR A 136 -8.92 -1.48 12.78
C TYR A 136 -8.27 -0.40 13.64
N GLU A 137 -7.19 -0.76 14.34
CA GLU A 137 -6.40 0.12 15.22
C GLU A 137 -4.94 0.27 14.74
N GLY A 138 -4.64 -0.15 13.52
CA GLY A 138 -3.30 -0.06 12.94
C GLY A 138 -2.96 1.35 12.44
N PHE A 139 -1.81 1.48 11.80
CA PHE A 139 -1.31 2.75 11.30
C PHE A 139 -1.90 3.11 9.94
N LEU A 140 -2.20 4.40 9.76
CA LEU A 140 -2.48 5.06 8.49
C LEU A 140 -1.30 6.00 8.18
N SER A 141 -0.38 5.57 7.32
CA SER A 141 0.85 6.30 7.04
C SER A 141 0.76 7.05 5.72
N LEU A 142 1.01 8.34 5.73
CA LEU A 142 1.03 9.15 4.51
C LEU A 142 2.28 8.85 3.68
N GLU A 143 2.08 8.60 2.40
CA GLU A 143 3.12 8.52 1.36
C GLU A 143 2.87 9.54 0.23
N PRO A 144 3.07 10.83 0.48
CA PRO A 144 2.72 11.86 -0.49
C PRO A 144 3.75 11.95 -1.63
N HIS A 145 3.69 11.07 -2.60
CA HIS A 145 4.48 11.14 -3.84
C HIS A 145 3.91 12.22 -4.78
N LEU A 146 3.72 13.45 -4.27
CA LEU A 146 3.12 14.57 -4.99
C LEU A 146 4.16 15.54 -5.60
N THR A 147 5.44 15.28 -5.37
CA THR A 147 6.57 16.07 -5.90
C THR A 147 7.55 15.18 -6.64
N GLU A 148 8.44 15.79 -7.46
CA GLU A 148 9.57 15.07 -8.03
C GLU A 148 10.50 14.58 -6.91
N PHE A 149 10.69 13.28 -6.82
CA PHE A 149 11.64 12.67 -5.89
C PHE A 149 12.88 12.18 -6.63
N THR A 150 14.01 12.82 -6.40
CA THR A 150 15.25 12.50 -7.12
C THR A 150 16.02 11.30 -6.55
N GLY A 151 15.58 10.74 -5.41
CA GLY A 151 16.33 9.71 -4.68
C GLY A 151 16.16 8.27 -5.19
N PHE A 152 15.00 7.91 -5.73
CA PHE A 152 14.69 6.57 -6.24
C PHE A 152 14.23 6.56 -7.70
N GLY A 153 14.32 7.68 -8.41
CA GLY A 153 13.90 7.79 -9.81
C GLY A 153 14.60 6.83 -10.79
N SER A 154 15.67 6.16 -10.36
CA SER A 154 16.30 5.07 -11.12
C SER A 154 15.58 3.73 -10.98
N LEU A 155 14.67 3.59 -10.03
CA LEU A 155 13.86 2.38 -9.80
C LEU A 155 12.46 2.50 -10.42
N GLU A 156 11.98 3.73 -10.67
CA GLU A 156 10.70 3.99 -11.33
C GLU A 156 10.94 4.29 -12.81
N GLN A 157 10.73 3.30 -13.68
CA GLN A 157 11.07 3.41 -15.11
C GLN A 157 10.12 4.24 -15.96
N ASN A 158 8.95 4.69 -15.48
CA ASN A 158 7.93 5.36 -16.29
C ASN A 158 7.06 6.36 -15.49
N GLY A 159 7.64 7.39 -14.93
CA GLY A 159 6.89 8.49 -14.35
C GLY A 159 7.18 9.81 -15.07
N GLU A 160 6.50 10.14 -16.17
CA GLU A 160 6.35 11.52 -16.56
C GLU A 160 5.43 12.22 -15.54
N LEU A 161 5.99 12.57 -14.40
CA LEU A 161 5.34 13.45 -13.45
C LEU A 161 5.30 14.84 -14.10
N GLU A 162 4.11 15.35 -14.39
CA GLU A 162 3.96 16.79 -14.66
C GLU A 162 4.71 17.54 -13.54
N ASN A 163 5.65 18.41 -13.96
CA ASN A 163 6.53 19.25 -13.14
C ASN A 163 5.74 20.07 -12.11
N ARG A 164 5.31 19.48 -11.00
CA ARG A 164 4.78 20.19 -9.84
C ARG A 164 5.95 20.66 -9.00
N LYS A 165 6.31 21.93 -9.13
CA LYS A 165 7.28 22.63 -8.24
C LYS A 165 6.65 22.88 -6.86
N MET A 166 6.30 21.80 -6.16
CA MET A 166 5.78 21.86 -4.80
C MET A 166 6.90 21.45 -3.84
N SER A 167 7.03 22.11 -2.71
CA SER A 167 7.96 21.69 -1.67
C SER A 167 7.47 20.39 -0.98
N GLY A 168 8.37 19.65 -0.36
CA GLY A 168 8.01 18.47 0.42
C GLY A 168 7.04 18.78 1.56
N GLU A 169 7.16 19.96 2.18
CA GLU A 169 6.25 20.43 3.23
C GLU A 169 4.85 20.69 2.68
N GLU A 170 4.73 21.35 1.53
CA GLU A 170 3.44 21.60 0.88
C GLU A 170 2.78 20.28 0.46
N ALA A 171 3.54 19.34 -0.12
CA ALA A 171 3.05 18.03 -0.50
C ALA A 171 2.53 17.22 0.70
N TYR A 172 3.30 17.23 1.80
CA TYR A 172 2.90 16.55 3.02
C TYR A 172 1.64 17.19 3.64
N THR A 173 1.58 18.52 3.69
CA THR A 173 0.42 19.25 4.20
C THR A 173 -0.83 18.96 3.39
N MET A 174 -0.71 18.91 2.05
CA MET A 174 -1.82 18.56 1.16
C MET A 174 -2.31 17.12 1.43
N ALA A 175 -1.40 16.15 1.50
CA ALA A 175 -1.76 14.77 1.77
C ALA A 175 -2.40 14.60 3.15
N TYR A 176 -1.86 15.26 4.17
CA TYR A 176 -2.42 15.26 5.53
C TYR A 176 -3.82 15.85 5.57
N THR A 177 -4.04 17.00 4.91
CA THR A 177 -5.34 17.66 4.87
C THR A 177 -6.38 16.75 4.19
N ALA A 178 -6.03 16.14 3.06
CA ALA A 178 -6.92 15.24 2.34
C ALA A 178 -7.33 14.01 3.19
N LEU A 179 -6.38 13.39 3.88
CA LEU A 179 -6.69 12.28 4.80
C LEU A 179 -7.57 12.76 5.97
N LYS A 180 -7.20 13.90 6.58
CA LYS A 180 -7.96 14.46 7.69
C LYS A 180 -9.42 14.74 7.31
N ASP A 181 -9.67 15.33 6.15
CA ASP A 181 -11.02 15.63 5.66
C ASP A 181 -11.85 14.35 5.48
N ILE A 182 -11.22 13.27 4.98
CA ILE A 182 -11.87 11.96 4.88
C ILE A 182 -12.25 11.45 6.27
N LEU A 183 -11.31 11.45 7.22
CA LEU A 183 -11.54 10.93 8.57
C LEU A 183 -12.60 11.75 9.31
N ASP A 184 -12.54 13.08 9.24
CA ASP A 184 -13.53 13.97 9.85
C ASP A 184 -14.95 13.70 9.28
N SER A 185 -15.04 13.46 7.96
CA SER A 185 -16.33 13.14 7.34
C SER A 185 -16.88 11.79 7.77
N LEU A 186 -16.03 10.79 7.98
CA LEU A 186 -16.44 9.47 8.47
C LEU A 186 -16.94 9.52 9.91
N LEU A 187 -16.28 10.32 10.77
CA LEU A 187 -16.74 10.55 12.14
C LEU A 187 -18.13 11.23 12.20
N GLN A 188 -18.38 12.22 11.33
CA GLN A 188 -19.68 12.87 11.24
C GLN A 188 -20.79 11.92 10.79
N GLU A 189 -20.50 11.07 9.77
CA GLU A 189 -21.45 10.06 9.31
C GLU A 189 -21.83 9.07 10.43
N ASP A 190 -20.87 8.64 11.26
CA ASP A 190 -21.11 7.75 12.39
C ASP A 190 -21.98 8.41 13.48
N GLU A 191 -21.76 9.69 13.79
CA GLU A 191 -22.57 10.43 14.75
C GLU A 191 -24.03 10.61 14.29
N GLU A 192 -24.26 10.76 12.98
CA GLU A 192 -25.60 10.89 12.41
C GLU A 192 -26.40 9.59 12.45
N VAL A 193 -25.72 8.45 12.29
CA VAL A 193 -26.36 7.11 12.34
C VAL A 193 -26.76 6.72 13.77
N HIS A 194 -26.11 7.28 14.78
CA HIS A 194 -26.33 6.94 16.19
C HIS A 194 -27.23 7.96 16.92
N ARG A 195 -27.81 8.94 16.23
CA ARG A 195 -28.84 9.89 16.70
C ARG A 195 -30.25 9.46 16.32
#